data_a5309757a157fece42dd4faabd802ac1
#
_entry.id   a5309757a157fece42dd4faabd802ac1
#
_cell.length_a   1.000
_cell.length_b   1.000
_cell.length_c   1.000
_cell.angle_alpha   90.00
_cell.angle_beta   90.00
_cell.angle_gamma   90.00
#
_symmetry.space_group_name_H-M   'P 1'
#
loop_
_entity.id
_entity.type
_entity.pdbx_description
1 polymer ?
#
loop_
_entity_poly.entity_id
_entity_poly.type
_entity_poly.pdbx_seq_one_letter_code
_entity_poly.pdbx_strand_id
1 'polypeptide(L)'
;MKKYVLSITILFVLLAGSAIFLPYLFKDKIIAMVKDEANKNLTATLDFSPNVGINIFKSFPNLNLTLNQLSLINNDSTFSTDTFLFTEKLEVSFDLMKFYKEQKYIFKSIALEKPFLHMEFLNDSTYNWDLLKDTTTSAEESEALNFELAKVEITDATFDYLDVASGVDLQLKGLNHKSSGNFNTENFILAANTSVDEALVVYDKVAYLNKWAITHSGDIEINLK
;
A
#
# COMPACT_ATOMS: atom_id res chain seq x y z
N MET A 1 12.69 17.92 -48.56
CA MET A 1 12.83 18.10 -47.09
C MET A 1 11.49 18.22 -46.38
N LYS A 2 10.57 19.15 -46.73
CA LYS A 2 9.26 19.32 -46.01
C LYS A 2 8.40 18.05 -45.95
N LYS A 3 8.37 17.19 -46.97
CA LYS A 3 7.58 15.94 -46.98
C LYS A 3 8.10 14.90 -45.97
N TYR A 4 9.41 14.77 -45.84
CA TYR A 4 10.02 13.80 -44.88
C TYR A 4 9.84 14.29 -43.43
N VAL A 5 9.94 15.60 -43.18
CA VAL A 5 9.68 16.17 -41.87
C VAL A 5 8.22 15.91 -41.44
N LEU A 6 7.27 16.11 -42.35
CA LEU A 6 5.85 15.85 -42.09
C LEU A 6 5.61 14.36 -41.80
N SER A 7 6.20 13.44 -42.55
CA SER A 7 6.06 12.00 -42.36
C SER A 7 6.68 11.56 -41.02
N ILE A 8 7.84 12.07 -40.63
CA ILE A 8 8.49 11.80 -39.35
C ILE A 8 7.64 12.36 -38.20
N THR A 9 7.07 13.56 -38.34
CA THR A 9 6.18 14.15 -37.33
C THR A 9 4.91 13.30 -37.14
N ILE A 10 4.28 12.84 -38.23
CA ILE A 10 3.10 11.96 -38.17
C ILE A 10 3.45 10.62 -37.51
N LEU A 11 4.58 10.01 -37.86
CA LEU A 11 5.03 8.77 -37.26
C LEU A 11 5.29 8.96 -35.76
N PHE A 12 5.91 10.07 -35.37
CA PHE A 12 6.17 10.37 -33.96
C PHE A 12 4.85 10.60 -33.17
N VAL A 13 3.89 11.30 -33.75
CA VAL A 13 2.55 11.51 -33.15
C VAL A 13 1.80 10.19 -33.03
N LEU A 14 1.88 9.30 -34.01
CA LEU A 14 1.27 7.96 -33.95
C LEU A 14 1.94 7.08 -32.90
N LEU A 15 3.28 7.08 -32.79
CA LEU A 15 4.00 6.35 -31.77
C LEU A 15 3.71 6.88 -30.36
N ALA A 16 3.72 8.21 -30.19
CA ALA A 16 3.36 8.84 -28.92
C ALA A 16 1.90 8.57 -28.54
N GLY A 17 0.99 8.68 -29.52
CA GLY A 17 -0.43 8.33 -29.35
C GLY A 17 -0.61 6.86 -28.96
N SER A 18 0.06 5.92 -29.65
CA SER A 18 -0.05 4.50 -29.32
C SER A 18 0.50 4.20 -27.91
N ALA A 19 1.59 4.80 -27.51
CA ALA A 19 2.15 4.63 -26.15
C ALA A 19 1.20 5.11 -25.06
N ILE A 20 0.35 6.09 -25.35
CA ILE A 20 -0.68 6.60 -24.44
C ILE A 20 -1.93 5.69 -24.43
N PHE A 21 -2.34 5.20 -25.61
CA PHE A 21 -3.57 4.43 -25.76
C PHE A 21 -3.40 2.92 -25.44
N LEU A 22 -2.22 2.35 -25.67
CA LEU A 22 -1.98 0.92 -25.40
C LEU A 22 -2.33 0.49 -23.96
N PRO A 23 -1.92 1.22 -22.90
CA PRO A 23 -2.30 0.84 -21.53
C PRO A 23 -3.82 0.80 -21.31
N TYR A 24 -4.58 1.68 -21.97
CA TYR A 24 -6.03 1.69 -21.86
C TYR A 24 -6.69 0.50 -22.56
N LEU A 25 -6.16 0.06 -23.69
CA LEU A 25 -6.68 -1.09 -24.43
C LEU A 25 -6.44 -2.44 -23.73
N PHE A 26 -5.38 -2.54 -22.94
CA PHE A 26 -5.02 -3.75 -22.20
C PHE A 26 -5.30 -3.68 -20.70
N LYS A 27 -5.94 -2.59 -20.23
CA LYS A 27 -6.18 -2.32 -18.82
C LYS A 27 -6.81 -3.51 -18.10
N ASP A 28 -7.90 -4.04 -18.62
CA ASP A 28 -8.64 -5.14 -17.98
C ASP A 28 -7.80 -6.42 -17.90
N LYS A 29 -7.01 -6.69 -18.94
CA LYS A 29 -6.10 -7.84 -18.95
C LYS A 29 -4.95 -7.68 -17.95
N ILE A 30 -4.39 -6.47 -17.83
CA ILE A 30 -3.35 -6.16 -16.84
C ILE A 30 -3.91 -6.28 -15.43
N ILE A 31 -5.11 -5.74 -15.17
CA ILE A 31 -5.78 -5.85 -13.87
C ILE A 31 -5.99 -7.32 -13.48
N ALA A 32 -6.54 -8.13 -14.39
CA ALA A 32 -6.74 -9.55 -14.16
C ALA A 32 -5.42 -10.26 -13.84
N MET A 33 -4.37 -10.00 -14.64
CA MET A 33 -3.05 -10.59 -14.43
C MET A 33 -2.46 -10.21 -13.07
N VAL A 34 -2.58 -8.95 -12.64
CA VAL A 34 -2.09 -8.48 -11.32
C VAL A 34 -2.85 -9.16 -10.19
N LYS A 35 -4.19 -9.25 -10.28
CA LYS A 35 -4.99 -9.95 -9.27
C LYS A 35 -4.65 -11.44 -9.21
N ASP A 36 -4.56 -12.10 -10.35
CA ASP A 36 -4.24 -13.53 -10.43
C ASP A 36 -2.87 -13.82 -9.86
N GLU A 37 -1.86 -13.01 -10.20
CA GLU A 37 -0.48 -13.20 -9.73
C GLU A 37 -0.37 -12.94 -8.21
N ALA A 38 -1.01 -11.88 -7.71
CA ALA A 38 -1.06 -11.62 -6.28
C ALA A 38 -1.73 -12.79 -5.53
N ASN A 39 -2.91 -13.23 -5.99
CA ASN A 39 -3.69 -14.28 -5.32
C ASN A 39 -3.06 -15.67 -5.40
N LYS A 40 -2.14 -15.91 -6.33
CA LYS A 40 -1.32 -17.14 -6.32
C LYS A 40 -0.37 -17.21 -5.13
N ASN A 41 0.19 -16.07 -4.73
CA ASN A 41 1.21 -15.98 -3.69
C ASN A 41 0.65 -15.65 -2.30
N LEU A 42 -0.62 -15.24 -2.22
CA LEU A 42 -1.29 -14.89 -0.97
C LEU A 42 -2.17 -16.02 -0.45
N THR A 43 -2.19 -16.20 0.87
CA THR A 43 -3.18 -17.02 1.61
C THR A 43 -4.54 -16.32 1.66
N ALA A 44 -4.54 -14.99 1.53
CA ALA A 44 -5.73 -14.14 1.45
C ALA A 44 -6.12 -13.85 0.00
N THR A 45 -7.31 -13.31 -0.22
CA THR A 45 -7.79 -12.86 -1.52
C THR A 45 -7.66 -11.35 -1.65
N LEU A 46 -6.83 -10.90 -2.60
CA LEU A 46 -6.72 -9.50 -3.01
C LEU A 46 -7.75 -9.19 -4.08
N ASP A 47 -8.55 -8.16 -3.85
CA ASP A 47 -9.47 -7.61 -4.86
C ASP A 47 -9.45 -6.07 -4.85
N PHE A 48 -9.82 -5.46 -5.96
CA PHE A 48 -9.99 -4.02 -6.11
C PHE A 48 -10.87 -3.70 -7.32
N SER A 49 -11.46 -2.52 -7.34
CA SER A 49 -12.30 -2.05 -8.45
C SER A 49 -11.54 -2.05 -9.78
N PRO A 50 -12.16 -2.43 -10.90
CA PRO A 50 -11.56 -2.32 -12.24
C PRO A 50 -11.29 -0.87 -12.67
N ASN A 51 -11.82 0.11 -11.92
CA ASN A 51 -11.56 1.52 -12.16
C ASN A 51 -10.19 1.95 -11.58
N VAL A 52 -9.13 1.49 -12.23
CA VAL A 52 -7.74 1.86 -11.91
C VAL A 52 -7.37 3.17 -12.58
N GLY A 53 -6.87 4.13 -11.81
CA GLY A 53 -6.31 5.37 -12.29
C GLY A 53 -4.81 5.26 -12.55
N ILE A 54 -4.35 5.68 -13.73
CA ILE A 54 -2.93 5.77 -14.06
C ILE A 54 -2.66 7.19 -14.55
N ASN A 55 -1.72 7.88 -13.90
CA ASN A 55 -1.35 9.25 -14.29
C ASN A 55 0.17 9.39 -14.32
N ILE A 56 0.68 9.71 -15.51
CA ILE A 56 2.10 9.95 -15.78
C ILE A 56 2.37 11.45 -15.97
N PHE A 57 1.38 12.19 -16.48
CA PHE A 57 1.61 13.54 -16.98
C PHE A 57 1.71 14.59 -15.88
N LYS A 58 0.99 14.44 -14.76
CA LYS A 58 0.96 15.43 -13.68
C LYS A 58 2.22 15.43 -12.81
N SER A 59 2.94 14.32 -12.79
CA SER A 59 4.05 14.11 -11.86
C SER A 59 5.30 13.52 -12.52
N PHE A 60 5.43 13.64 -13.85
CA PHE A 60 6.61 13.12 -14.54
C PHE A 60 7.92 13.59 -13.85
N PRO A 61 8.89 12.73 -13.59
CA PRO A 61 9.03 11.34 -14.05
C PRO A 61 8.30 10.27 -13.20
N ASN A 62 7.44 10.64 -12.26
CA ASN A 62 6.73 9.67 -11.42
C ASN A 62 5.46 9.18 -12.12
N LEU A 63 5.16 7.90 -11.93
CA LEU A 63 3.87 7.29 -12.24
C LEU A 63 3.02 7.27 -10.99
N ASN A 64 1.79 7.77 -11.08
CA ASN A 64 0.79 7.62 -10.02
C ASN A 64 -0.21 6.54 -10.42
N LEU A 65 -0.33 5.54 -9.55
CA LEU A 65 -1.32 4.48 -9.62
C LEU A 65 -2.38 4.75 -8.55
N THR A 66 -3.66 4.70 -8.95
CA THR A 66 -4.79 4.78 -8.03
C THR A 66 -5.60 3.50 -8.12
N LEU A 67 -5.75 2.80 -7.00
CA LEU A 67 -6.65 1.65 -6.84
C LEU A 67 -7.81 2.08 -5.94
N ASN A 68 -9.04 1.75 -6.37
CA ASN A 68 -10.25 2.04 -5.61
C ASN A 68 -10.82 0.75 -5.03
N GLN A 69 -11.38 0.83 -3.83
CA GLN A 69 -12.02 -0.28 -3.13
C GLN A 69 -11.11 -1.51 -3.05
N LEU A 70 -9.85 -1.28 -2.66
CA LEU A 70 -8.92 -2.37 -2.45
C LEU A 70 -9.29 -3.11 -1.17
N SER A 71 -9.39 -4.43 -1.27
CA SER A 71 -9.63 -5.32 -0.14
C SER A 71 -8.65 -6.47 -0.12
N LEU A 72 -8.29 -6.90 1.07
CA LEU A 72 -7.53 -8.10 1.35
C LEU A 72 -8.34 -8.92 2.35
N ILE A 73 -8.94 -9.99 1.84
CA ILE A 73 -9.87 -10.85 2.58
C ILE A 73 -9.13 -12.11 2.99
N ASN A 74 -9.09 -12.37 4.28
CA ASN A 74 -8.55 -13.62 4.81
C ASN A 74 -9.47 -14.77 4.44
N ASN A 75 -8.92 -15.87 3.94
CA ASN A 75 -9.70 -17.04 3.55
C ASN A 75 -9.94 -18.00 4.74
N ASP A 76 -9.37 -17.70 5.89
CA ASP A 76 -9.55 -18.48 7.12
C ASP A 76 -10.71 -17.91 7.95
N SER A 77 -11.75 -18.70 8.17
CA SER A 77 -12.94 -18.34 8.96
C SER A 77 -12.73 -18.44 10.48
N THR A 78 -11.52 -18.70 10.94
CA THR A 78 -11.19 -18.80 12.37
C THR A 78 -11.22 -17.44 13.07
N PHE A 79 -10.94 -16.36 12.32
CA PHE A 79 -10.86 -15.00 12.83
C PHE A 79 -12.24 -14.34 12.98
N SER A 80 -12.32 -13.32 13.81
CA SER A 80 -13.56 -12.59 14.13
C SER A 80 -14.14 -11.83 12.91
N THR A 81 -13.28 -11.46 11.96
CA THR A 81 -13.67 -10.93 10.65
C THR A 81 -12.79 -11.51 9.56
N ASP A 82 -13.33 -11.65 8.36
CA ASP A 82 -12.60 -12.07 7.17
C ASP A 82 -11.80 -10.93 6.53
N THR A 83 -12.19 -9.67 6.77
CA THR A 83 -11.51 -8.50 6.21
C THR A 83 -10.27 -8.16 7.02
N PHE A 84 -9.09 -8.45 6.44
CA PHE A 84 -7.81 -8.01 6.99
C PHE A 84 -7.54 -6.53 6.70
N LEU A 85 -7.69 -6.13 5.44
CA LEU A 85 -7.50 -4.76 4.98
C LEU A 85 -8.59 -4.37 3.99
N PHE A 86 -9.13 -3.18 4.15
CA PHE A 86 -9.94 -2.52 3.14
C PHE A 86 -9.51 -1.06 3.04
N THR A 87 -9.56 -0.45 1.86
CA THR A 87 -9.42 1.00 1.70
C THR A 87 -10.29 1.50 0.55
N GLU A 88 -10.95 2.63 0.74
CA GLU A 88 -11.71 3.25 -0.34
C GLU A 88 -10.80 3.62 -1.52
N LYS A 89 -9.56 4.05 -1.21
CA LYS A 89 -8.62 4.48 -2.22
C LYS A 89 -7.17 4.27 -1.74
N LEU A 90 -6.37 3.66 -2.59
CA LEU A 90 -4.92 3.57 -2.46
C LEU A 90 -4.28 4.36 -3.60
N GLU A 91 -3.43 5.32 -3.29
CA GLU A 91 -2.58 6.00 -4.26
C GLU A 91 -1.12 5.65 -4.01
N VAL A 92 -0.45 5.22 -5.06
CA VAL A 92 0.98 4.90 -5.03
C VAL A 92 1.69 5.70 -6.12
N SER A 93 2.76 6.38 -5.74
CA SER A 93 3.64 7.09 -6.67
C SER A 93 5.00 6.43 -6.72
N PHE A 94 5.48 6.11 -7.91
CA PHE A 94 6.80 5.52 -8.08
C PHE A 94 7.59 6.17 -9.23
N ASP A 95 8.93 6.05 -9.16
CA ASP A 95 9.85 6.68 -10.11
C ASP A 95 10.08 5.80 -11.35
N LEU A 96 9.41 6.17 -12.46
CA LEU A 96 9.53 5.45 -13.74
C LEU A 96 10.95 5.49 -14.32
N MET A 97 11.69 6.59 -14.12
CA MET A 97 13.02 6.72 -14.71
C MET A 97 14.02 5.81 -14.01
N LYS A 98 13.92 5.67 -12.70
CA LYS A 98 14.75 4.73 -11.94
C LYS A 98 14.38 3.27 -12.24
N PHE A 99 13.08 2.98 -12.38
CA PHE A 99 12.65 1.67 -12.84
C PHE A 99 13.23 1.32 -14.22
N TYR A 100 13.12 2.23 -15.20
CA TYR A 100 13.60 1.97 -16.54
C TYR A 100 15.13 1.87 -16.65
N LYS A 101 15.87 2.74 -15.94
CA LYS A 101 17.34 2.81 -16.02
C LYS A 101 18.05 1.81 -15.12
N GLU A 102 17.52 1.57 -13.93
CA GLU A 102 18.19 0.84 -12.86
C GLU A 102 17.48 -0.46 -12.47
N GLN A 103 16.30 -0.73 -13.07
CA GLN A 103 15.41 -1.86 -12.72
C GLN A 103 15.03 -1.86 -11.22
N LYS A 104 14.99 -0.67 -10.59
CA LYS A 104 14.65 -0.51 -9.17
C LYS A 104 13.23 0.02 -9.00
N TYR A 105 12.47 -0.61 -8.11
CA TYR A 105 11.13 -0.16 -7.72
C TYR A 105 11.24 0.86 -6.60
N ILE A 106 11.18 2.16 -6.93
CA ILE A 106 11.29 3.24 -5.97
C ILE A 106 9.94 3.90 -5.78
N PHE A 107 9.34 3.67 -4.61
CA PHE A 107 8.07 4.27 -4.22
C PHE A 107 8.31 5.63 -3.57
N LYS A 108 7.74 6.69 -4.14
CA LYS A 108 7.87 8.07 -3.62
C LYS A 108 6.84 8.37 -2.56
N SER A 109 5.63 7.87 -2.71
CA SER A 109 4.56 8.07 -1.75
C SER A 109 3.52 6.96 -1.80
N ILE A 110 2.94 6.69 -0.64
CA ILE A 110 1.75 5.87 -0.47
C ILE A 110 0.72 6.72 0.26
N ALA A 111 -0.52 6.78 -0.25
CA ALA A 111 -1.63 7.41 0.41
C ALA A 111 -2.82 6.46 0.48
N LEU A 112 -3.45 6.37 1.64
CA LEU A 112 -4.61 5.54 1.94
C LEU A 112 -5.76 6.43 2.41
N GLU A 113 -6.94 6.26 1.81
CA GLU A 113 -8.16 6.97 2.18
C GLU A 113 -9.14 5.99 2.79
N LYS A 114 -9.55 6.27 4.03
CA LYS A 114 -10.42 5.47 4.88
C LYS A 114 -10.00 3.98 4.94
N PRO A 115 -8.74 3.69 5.25
CA PRO A 115 -8.37 2.30 5.42
C PRO A 115 -8.98 1.74 6.71
N PHE A 116 -9.45 0.50 6.61
CA PHE A 116 -9.76 -0.38 7.73
C PHE A 116 -8.70 -1.47 7.77
N LEU A 117 -8.00 -1.63 8.89
CA LEU A 117 -7.04 -2.68 9.13
C LEU A 117 -7.41 -3.41 10.42
N HIS A 118 -7.64 -4.72 10.31
CA HIS A 118 -7.90 -5.59 11.45
C HIS A 118 -6.81 -6.62 11.62
N MET A 119 -6.12 -6.57 12.76
CA MET A 119 -5.09 -7.54 13.14
C MET A 119 -5.57 -8.37 14.33
N GLU A 120 -5.58 -9.69 14.20
CA GLU A 120 -6.04 -10.60 15.23
C GLU A 120 -5.02 -11.69 15.51
N PHE A 121 -4.66 -11.84 16.78
CA PHE A 121 -3.78 -12.87 17.32
C PHE A 121 -4.57 -13.77 18.28
N LEU A 122 -4.70 -15.04 17.95
CA LEU A 122 -5.42 -16.00 18.76
C LEU A 122 -4.50 -16.76 19.69
N ASN A 123 -3.33 -17.16 19.18
CA ASN A 123 -2.29 -17.89 19.91
C ASN A 123 -0.98 -17.89 19.12
N ASP A 124 0.09 -18.43 19.65
CA ASP A 124 1.45 -18.41 19.09
C ASP A 124 1.58 -18.94 17.64
N SER A 125 0.57 -19.63 17.13
CA SER A 125 0.59 -20.23 15.79
C SER A 125 -0.54 -19.71 14.90
N THR A 126 -1.43 -18.84 15.41
CA THR A 126 -2.64 -18.42 14.69
C THR A 126 -2.84 -16.92 14.79
N TYR A 127 -2.55 -16.24 13.71
CA TYR A 127 -2.70 -14.80 13.53
C TYR A 127 -3.05 -14.49 12.08
N ASN A 128 -3.79 -13.41 11.84
CA ASN A 128 -4.40 -13.14 10.54
C ASN A 128 -3.52 -12.37 9.57
N TRP A 129 -2.29 -12.00 9.93
CA TRP A 129 -1.35 -11.27 9.07
C TRP A 129 -0.27 -12.12 8.41
N ASP A 130 -0.30 -13.46 8.57
CA ASP A 130 0.51 -14.36 7.77
C ASP A 130 -0.16 -14.60 6.42
N LEU A 131 0.05 -13.63 5.53
CA LEU A 131 -0.67 -13.54 4.26
C LEU A 131 0.10 -14.13 3.09
N LEU A 132 1.35 -14.59 3.30
CA LEU A 132 2.17 -15.17 2.24
C LEU A 132 2.09 -16.69 2.30
N LYS A 133 1.91 -17.32 1.16
CA LYS A 133 2.06 -18.78 1.05
C LYS A 133 3.51 -19.16 1.19
N ASP A 134 3.80 -20.23 1.95
CA ASP A 134 5.12 -20.82 2.01
C ASP A 134 5.54 -21.32 0.61
N THR A 135 6.33 -20.54 -0.07
CA THR A 135 6.93 -20.97 -1.34
C THR A 135 8.20 -21.75 -1.02
N THR A 136 8.11 -23.08 -0.93
CA THR A 136 9.26 -24.00 -0.76
C THR A 136 10.08 -24.17 -2.07
N THR A 137 10.02 -23.25 -2.98
CA THR A 137 10.81 -23.28 -4.22
C THR A 137 11.93 -22.25 -4.16
N SER A 138 13.13 -22.80 -3.98
CA SER A 138 14.45 -22.19 -4.28
C SER A 138 14.57 -20.70 -3.98
N ALA A 139 15.41 -20.40 -2.99
CA ALA A 139 16.04 -19.11 -2.83
C ALA A 139 16.91 -18.76 -4.07
N GLU A 140 16.27 -18.43 -5.17
CA GLU A 140 16.82 -17.41 -6.03
C GLU A 140 16.67 -16.13 -5.20
N GLU A 141 17.80 -15.48 -4.92
CA GLU A 141 17.88 -14.23 -4.20
C GLU A 141 16.76 -13.32 -4.72
N SER A 142 15.65 -13.23 -3.99
CA SER A 142 14.67 -12.20 -4.24
C SER A 142 15.45 -10.91 -4.04
N GLU A 143 15.80 -10.22 -5.14
CA GLU A 143 16.37 -8.89 -5.07
C GLU A 143 15.48 -8.12 -4.10
N ALA A 144 16.06 -7.80 -2.94
CA ALA A 144 15.33 -7.09 -1.89
C ALA A 144 14.70 -5.87 -2.57
N LEU A 145 13.37 -5.84 -2.60
CA LEU A 145 12.64 -4.71 -3.17
C LEU A 145 13.16 -3.47 -2.44
N ASN A 146 14.01 -2.70 -3.12
CA ASN A 146 14.53 -1.45 -2.58
C ASN A 146 13.37 -0.44 -2.52
N PHE A 147 12.65 -0.45 -1.41
CA PHE A 147 11.60 0.51 -1.13
C PHE A 147 12.22 1.84 -0.71
N GLU A 148 12.34 2.77 -1.65
CA GLU A 148 12.54 4.17 -1.29
C GLU A 148 11.17 4.81 -1.07
N LEU A 149 10.66 4.72 0.13
CA LEU A 149 9.42 5.41 0.49
C LEU A 149 9.80 6.76 1.11
N ALA A 150 9.31 7.86 0.54
CA ALA A 150 9.60 9.21 1.03
C ALA A 150 8.43 9.80 1.82
N LYS A 151 7.21 9.35 1.57
CA LYS A 151 5.99 9.90 2.19
C LYS A 151 4.93 8.82 2.39
N VAL A 152 4.32 8.81 3.57
CA VAL A 152 3.10 8.05 3.86
C VAL A 152 2.01 9.03 4.28
N GLU A 153 0.80 8.84 3.76
CA GLU A 153 -0.39 9.59 4.15
C GLU A 153 -1.56 8.63 4.38
N ILE A 154 -2.17 8.71 5.56
CA ILE A 154 -3.34 7.93 5.93
C ILE A 154 -4.42 8.93 6.36
N THR A 155 -5.61 8.80 5.80
CA THR A 155 -6.73 9.69 6.11
C THR A 155 -7.93 8.87 6.58
N ASP A 156 -8.48 9.24 7.73
CA ASP A 156 -9.70 8.69 8.31
C ASP A 156 -9.69 7.16 8.45
N ALA A 157 -8.58 6.61 8.99
CA ALA A 157 -8.42 5.17 9.18
C ALA A 157 -9.17 4.64 10.39
N THR A 158 -9.56 3.37 10.30
CA THR A 158 -9.91 2.53 11.45
C THR A 158 -8.87 1.42 11.58
N PHE A 159 -8.30 1.28 12.75
CA PHE A 159 -7.34 0.22 13.08
C PHE A 159 -7.82 -0.54 14.30
N ASP A 160 -7.96 -1.85 14.16
CA ASP A 160 -8.32 -2.78 15.23
C ASP A 160 -7.21 -3.80 15.42
N TYR A 161 -6.75 -3.98 16.65
CA TYR A 161 -5.83 -5.03 17.06
C TYR A 161 -6.40 -5.79 18.24
N LEU A 162 -6.64 -7.07 18.04
CA LEU A 162 -7.16 -7.99 19.05
C LEU A 162 -6.14 -9.08 19.33
N ASP A 163 -5.60 -9.14 20.55
CA ASP A 163 -4.81 -10.24 21.06
C ASP A 163 -5.63 -11.00 22.10
N VAL A 164 -6.21 -12.12 21.67
CA VAL A 164 -7.07 -12.96 22.49
C VAL A 164 -6.26 -13.65 23.59
N ALA A 165 -5.02 -14.04 23.29
CA ALA A 165 -4.15 -14.76 24.22
C ALA A 165 -3.73 -13.91 25.42
N SER A 166 -3.39 -12.64 25.18
CA SER A 166 -2.99 -11.70 26.24
C SER A 166 -4.12 -10.82 26.75
N GLY A 167 -5.30 -10.85 26.10
CA GLY A 167 -6.47 -10.06 26.50
C GLY A 167 -6.34 -8.57 26.15
N VAL A 168 -5.61 -8.23 25.08
CA VAL A 168 -5.48 -6.87 24.56
C VAL A 168 -6.49 -6.61 23.45
N ASP A 169 -7.23 -5.51 23.57
CA ASP A 169 -8.08 -4.96 22.50
C ASP A 169 -7.72 -3.47 22.32
N LEU A 170 -7.19 -3.14 21.15
CA LEU A 170 -6.84 -1.78 20.76
C LEU A 170 -7.67 -1.39 19.54
N GLN A 171 -8.40 -0.29 19.65
CA GLN A 171 -9.16 0.26 18.54
C GLN A 171 -8.84 1.75 18.36
N LEU A 172 -8.53 2.14 17.13
CA LEU A 172 -8.30 3.52 16.74
C LEU A 172 -9.28 3.90 15.63
N LYS A 173 -10.03 4.98 15.80
CA LYS A 173 -10.99 5.50 14.81
C LYS A 173 -10.67 6.95 14.47
N GLY A 174 -10.88 7.32 13.20
CA GLY A 174 -10.53 8.64 12.69
C GLY A 174 -9.03 8.89 12.74
N LEU A 175 -8.23 7.83 12.52
CA LEU A 175 -6.77 7.95 12.49
C LEU A 175 -6.34 8.68 11.21
N ASN A 176 -5.65 9.80 11.40
CA ASN A 176 -4.98 10.53 10.34
C ASN A 176 -3.48 10.51 10.63
N HIS A 177 -2.69 10.16 9.62
CA HIS A 177 -1.23 10.11 9.74
C HIS A 177 -0.57 10.67 8.50
N LYS A 178 0.43 11.51 8.70
CA LYS A 178 1.32 11.98 7.64
C LYS A 178 2.74 11.84 8.13
N SER A 179 3.55 11.14 7.38
CA SER A 179 4.97 11.05 7.66
C SER A 179 5.81 11.20 6.41
N SER A 180 7.02 11.69 6.62
CA SER A 180 8.03 11.79 5.57
C SER A 180 9.41 11.51 6.17
N GLY A 181 10.24 10.83 5.37
CA GLY A 181 11.59 10.44 5.79
C GLY A 181 12.31 9.71 4.68
N ASN A 182 13.56 9.35 4.93
CA ASN A 182 14.33 8.53 4.01
C ASN A 182 14.35 7.08 4.53
N PHE A 183 13.37 6.29 4.16
CA PHE A 183 13.21 4.89 4.60
C PHE A 183 14.26 3.91 4.03
N ASN A 184 15.26 4.42 3.26
CA ASN A 184 16.27 3.58 2.59
C ASN A 184 17.53 3.38 3.41
N THR A 185 17.61 3.99 4.56
CA THR A 185 18.77 3.91 5.44
C THR A 185 18.40 3.18 6.71
N GLU A 186 19.34 2.42 7.29
CA GLU A 186 19.10 1.73 8.56
C GLU A 186 18.74 2.70 9.70
N ASN A 187 19.25 3.94 9.61
CA ASN A 187 18.95 5.01 10.54
C ASN A 187 18.37 6.20 9.77
N PHE A 188 17.18 6.66 10.14
CA PHE A 188 16.57 7.84 9.54
C PHE A 188 15.67 8.59 10.53
N ILE A 189 15.43 9.84 10.22
CA ILE A 189 14.46 10.67 10.94
C ILE A 189 13.14 10.62 10.17
N LEU A 190 12.07 10.27 10.88
CA LEU A 190 10.70 10.28 10.39
C LEU A 190 9.98 11.50 10.97
N ALA A 191 9.76 12.53 10.16
CA ALA A 191 8.86 13.61 10.54
C ALA A 191 7.42 13.09 10.48
N ALA A 192 6.72 13.05 11.60
CA ALA A 192 5.40 12.44 11.72
C ALA A 192 4.39 13.37 12.38
N ASN A 193 3.17 13.38 11.83
CA ASN A 193 2.00 14.00 12.42
C ASN A 193 0.87 12.97 12.43
N THR A 194 0.33 12.69 13.60
CA THR A 194 -0.72 11.69 13.80
C THR A 194 -1.82 12.29 14.66
N SER A 195 -3.07 12.06 14.28
CA SER A 195 -4.23 12.32 15.11
C SER A 195 -5.18 11.12 15.09
N VAL A 196 -5.83 10.86 16.21
CA VAL A 196 -6.84 9.82 16.37
C VAL A 196 -8.02 10.48 17.08
N ASP A 197 -9.22 10.31 16.55
CA ASP A 197 -10.42 10.88 17.14
C ASP A 197 -10.88 10.07 18.34
N GLU A 198 -10.89 8.75 18.24
CA GLU A 198 -11.24 7.84 19.33
C GLU A 198 -10.21 6.70 19.45
N ALA A 199 -9.53 6.63 20.59
CA ALA A 199 -8.67 5.51 20.96
C ALA A 199 -9.28 4.73 22.12
N LEU A 200 -9.45 3.42 21.95
CA LEU A 200 -9.81 2.45 22.97
C LEU A 200 -8.64 1.52 23.22
N VAL A 201 -8.25 1.35 24.46
CA VAL A 201 -7.26 0.32 24.87
C VAL A 201 -7.82 -0.43 26.05
N VAL A 202 -8.07 -1.70 25.86
CA VAL A 202 -8.50 -2.64 26.92
C VAL A 202 -7.40 -3.68 27.13
N TYR A 203 -7.11 -3.96 28.38
CA TYR A 203 -6.21 -5.05 28.77
C TYR A 203 -6.84 -5.79 29.94
N ASP A 204 -6.95 -7.12 29.83
CA ASP A 204 -7.58 -8.00 30.82
C ASP A 204 -8.94 -7.46 31.33
N LYS A 205 -9.80 -7.05 30.37
CA LYS A 205 -11.14 -6.49 30.61
C LYS A 205 -11.16 -5.11 31.28
N VAL A 206 -10.01 -4.48 31.51
CA VAL A 206 -9.89 -3.14 32.07
C VAL A 206 -9.63 -2.13 30.94
N ALA A 207 -10.48 -1.12 30.80
CA ALA A 207 -10.27 -0.06 29.83
C ALA A 207 -9.27 0.97 30.38
N TYR A 208 -8.08 1.05 29.80
CA TYR A 208 -7.03 2.02 30.12
C TYR A 208 -7.25 3.34 29.35
N LEU A 209 -7.69 3.25 28.11
CA LEU A 209 -8.19 4.39 27.33
C LEU A 209 -9.61 4.05 26.89
N ASN A 210 -10.50 5.04 26.92
CA ASN A 210 -11.88 4.86 26.51
C ASN A 210 -12.34 6.08 25.70
N LYS A 211 -12.22 5.98 24.37
CA LYS A 211 -12.57 7.03 23.40
C LYS A 211 -11.78 8.33 23.59
N TRP A 212 -10.47 8.20 23.81
CA TRP A 212 -9.60 9.36 23.95
C TRP A 212 -9.17 9.86 22.57
N ALA A 213 -9.19 11.16 22.37
CA ALA A 213 -8.53 11.79 21.24
C ALA A 213 -7.02 11.90 21.53
N ILE A 214 -6.20 11.51 20.56
CA ILE A 214 -4.75 11.52 20.66
C ILE A 214 -4.17 12.33 19.51
N THR A 215 -3.19 13.17 19.80
CA THR A 215 -2.40 13.86 18.77
C THR A 215 -0.93 13.74 19.07
N HIS A 216 -0.14 13.51 18.02
CA HIS A 216 1.31 13.49 18.08
C HIS A 216 1.86 14.28 16.88
N SER A 217 2.87 15.11 17.14
CA SER A 217 3.62 15.80 16.09
C SER A 217 5.08 15.88 16.52
N GLY A 218 5.97 15.45 15.67
CA GLY A 218 7.42 15.46 15.97
C GLY A 218 8.23 14.59 15.05
N ASP A 219 9.51 14.60 15.31
CA ASP A 219 10.48 13.77 14.62
C ASP A 219 10.75 12.51 15.46
N ILE A 220 10.73 11.36 14.80
CA ILE A 220 11.01 10.05 15.36
C ILE A 220 12.31 9.54 14.74
N GLU A 221 13.30 9.27 15.57
CA GLU A 221 14.52 8.59 15.12
C GLU A 221 14.26 7.08 15.07
N ILE A 222 14.46 6.50 13.89
CA ILE A 222 14.24 5.06 13.63
C ILE A 222 15.58 4.41 13.37
N ASN A 223 15.83 3.30 14.09
CA ASN A 223 16.97 2.41 13.90
C ASN A 223 16.41 1.00 13.60
N LEU A 224 16.73 0.47 12.41
CA LEU A 224 16.26 -0.83 11.93
C LEU A 224 17.23 -1.99 12.25
N LYS A 225 18.18 -1.78 13.17
CA LYS A 225 19.13 -2.83 13.64
C LYS A 225 18.52 -3.65 14.75
#